data_9333fc0d663a64d30d389e2721bb5c66
#
_entry.id   9333fc0d663a64d30d389e2721bb5c66
#
_cell.length_a   1.000
_cell.length_b   1.000
_cell.length_c   1.000
_cell.angle_alpha   90.00
_cell.angle_beta   90.00
_cell.angle_gamma   90.00
#
_symmetry.space_group_name_H-M   'P 1'
#
loop_
_entity.id
_entity.type
_entity.pdbx_description
1 polymer ?
#
loop_
_entity_poly.entity_id
_entity_poly.type
_entity_poly.pdbx_seq_one_letter_code
_entity_poly.pdbx_strand_id
1 'polypeptide(L)'
;MNNESQEKFVQALPDINRVRDEKKRLEAAGVKYIFSCWIDLLGSPKTKPVPISDFELLCMGKGPQFAVHSVSFVPELSPADSDQIPLPDLDSLVICPWDTSCAWVFADLWWEDSPYNICPRSLLKRVVKDTAEQGYSVYAGIEPEFIVMKWEDGQPVKAIDDDPRGGGVRPRRQAFGYDVEYSIDSMGF
;
A
#
# COMPACT_ATOMS: atom_id res chain seq x y z
N MET A 1 6.42 -23.53 18.66
CA MET A 1 6.94 -22.15 18.59
C MET A 1 8.26 -22.08 19.34
N ASN A 2 9.29 -21.52 18.69
CA ASN A 2 10.60 -21.37 19.30
C ASN A 2 10.60 -20.01 20.06
N ASN A 3 11.12 -19.96 21.30
CA ASN A 3 11.15 -18.73 22.13
C ASN A 3 11.77 -17.53 21.39
N GLU A 4 12.79 -17.75 20.59
CA GLU A 4 13.49 -16.70 19.84
C GLU A 4 12.61 -16.02 18.76
N SER A 5 11.75 -16.77 18.10
CA SER A 5 10.83 -16.24 17.08
C SER A 5 9.73 -15.37 17.70
N GLN A 6 9.21 -15.80 18.86
CA GLN A 6 8.23 -15.01 19.61
C GLN A 6 8.81 -13.69 20.11
N GLU A 7 10.05 -13.70 20.57
CA GLU A 7 10.74 -12.48 21.01
C GLU A 7 10.91 -11.49 19.85
N LYS A 8 11.28 -11.95 18.66
CA LYS A 8 11.40 -11.10 17.46
C LYS A 8 10.07 -10.48 17.06
N PHE A 9 8.98 -11.26 17.09
CA PHE A 9 7.66 -10.73 16.78
C PHE A 9 7.23 -9.66 17.79
N VAL A 10 7.41 -9.93 19.09
CA VAL A 10 7.08 -8.97 20.16
C VAL A 10 7.90 -7.67 20.02
N GLN A 11 9.18 -7.77 19.65
CA GLN A 11 10.04 -6.60 19.41
C GLN A 11 9.63 -5.78 18.18
N ALA A 12 8.95 -6.40 17.22
CA ALA A 12 8.46 -5.72 16.02
C ALA A 12 7.12 -5.00 16.25
N LEU A 13 6.42 -5.30 17.35
CA LEU A 13 5.16 -4.62 17.68
C LEU A 13 5.41 -3.14 17.98
N PRO A 14 4.54 -2.24 17.54
CA PRO A 14 4.64 -0.83 17.87
C PRO A 14 4.42 -0.60 19.37
N ASP A 15 4.96 0.51 19.89
CA ASP A 15 4.69 0.94 21.26
C ASP A 15 3.19 1.14 21.48
N ILE A 16 2.64 0.51 22.53
CA ILE A 16 1.20 0.51 22.80
C ILE A 16 0.67 1.91 23.13
N ASN A 17 1.47 2.80 23.71
CA ASN A 17 1.06 4.17 24.00
C ASN A 17 0.95 4.95 22.68
N ARG A 18 1.91 4.78 21.77
CA ARG A 18 1.81 5.33 20.41
C ARG A 18 0.55 4.84 19.69
N VAL A 19 0.25 3.55 19.74
CA VAL A 19 -0.98 2.99 19.15
C VAL A 19 -2.23 3.66 19.72
N ARG A 20 -2.31 3.83 21.03
CA ARG A 20 -3.46 4.47 21.69
C ARG A 20 -3.59 5.95 21.34
N ASP A 21 -2.49 6.65 21.22
CA ASP A 21 -2.51 8.07 20.84
C ASP A 21 -2.92 8.24 19.37
N GLU A 22 -2.43 7.40 18.48
CA GLU A 22 -2.90 7.35 17.07
C GLU A 22 -4.39 7.01 16.99
N LYS A 23 -4.87 6.04 17.76
CA LYS A 23 -6.30 5.71 17.81
C LYS A 23 -7.14 6.92 18.19
N LYS A 24 -6.78 7.63 19.28
CA LYS A 24 -7.49 8.86 19.70
C LYS A 24 -7.48 9.93 18.61
N ARG A 25 -6.33 10.12 17.93
CA ARG A 25 -6.21 11.08 16.83
C ARG A 25 -7.14 10.73 15.67
N LEU A 26 -7.20 9.46 15.30
CA LEU A 26 -8.07 8.97 14.23
C LEU A 26 -9.55 9.08 14.60
N GLU A 27 -9.93 8.70 15.83
CA GLU A 27 -11.31 8.83 16.33
C GLU A 27 -11.76 10.30 16.36
N ALA A 28 -10.89 11.21 16.83
CA ALA A 28 -11.17 12.64 16.83
C ALA A 28 -11.33 13.24 15.42
N ALA A 29 -10.66 12.66 14.43
CA ALA A 29 -10.80 13.01 13.03
C ALA A 29 -12.03 12.37 12.33
N GLY A 30 -12.79 11.52 13.04
CA GLY A 30 -13.99 10.87 12.52
C GLY A 30 -13.73 9.60 11.72
N VAL A 31 -12.52 9.02 11.79
CA VAL A 31 -12.18 7.76 11.13
C VAL A 31 -12.99 6.62 11.75
N LYS A 32 -13.56 5.79 10.90
CA LYS A 32 -14.36 4.61 11.25
C LYS A 32 -13.69 3.31 10.91
N TYR A 33 -12.91 3.30 9.82
CA TYR A 33 -12.28 2.09 9.28
C TYR A 33 -10.79 2.33 8.98
N ILE A 34 -10.00 1.30 9.25
CA ILE A 34 -8.57 1.23 8.92
C ILE A 34 -8.38 0.18 7.84
N PHE A 35 -7.66 0.53 6.78
CA PHE A 35 -7.21 -0.37 5.74
C PHE A 35 -5.73 -0.68 5.93
N SER A 36 -5.43 -1.81 6.57
CA SER A 36 -4.06 -2.31 6.68
C SER A 36 -3.68 -3.02 5.39
N CYS A 37 -2.84 -2.39 4.60
CA CYS A 37 -2.52 -2.79 3.24
C CYS A 37 -1.12 -3.38 3.14
N TRP A 38 -0.99 -4.47 2.42
CA TRP A 38 0.27 -5.02 1.96
C TRP A 38 0.22 -5.27 0.46
N ILE A 39 1.38 -5.43 -0.17
CA ILE A 39 1.52 -5.61 -1.61
C ILE A 39 1.95 -7.04 -1.89
N ASP A 40 1.25 -7.73 -2.77
CA ASP A 40 1.61 -9.08 -3.20
C ASP A 40 2.75 -9.09 -4.24
N LEU A 41 3.19 -10.29 -4.65
CA LEU A 41 4.27 -10.45 -5.63
C LEU A 41 3.92 -9.91 -7.03
N LEU A 42 2.65 -9.71 -7.33
CA LEU A 42 2.19 -9.15 -8.60
C LEU A 42 2.03 -7.61 -8.54
N GLY A 43 2.40 -6.98 -7.42
CA GLY A 43 2.22 -5.55 -7.21
C GLY A 43 0.80 -5.13 -6.84
N SER A 44 -0.08 -6.10 -6.55
CA SER A 44 -1.48 -5.83 -6.22
C SER A 44 -1.66 -5.55 -4.72
N PRO A 45 -2.32 -4.44 -4.35
CA PRO A 45 -2.62 -4.15 -2.95
C PRO A 45 -3.68 -5.10 -2.41
N LYS A 46 -3.44 -5.61 -1.21
CA LYS A 46 -4.37 -6.47 -0.45
C LYS A 46 -4.67 -5.82 0.89
N THR A 47 -5.93 -5.79 1.27
CA THR A 47 -6.37 -5.26 2.55
C THR A 47 -7.69 -5.87 3.00
N LYS A 48 -7.95 -5.79 4.29
CA LYS A 48 -9.27 -6.04 4.89
C LYS A 48 -9.61 -4.82 5.76
N PRO A 49 -10.83 -4.26 5.67
CA PRO A 49 -11.22 -3.15 6.51
C PRO A 49 -11.34 -3.60 7.97
N VAL A 50 -10.79 -2.80 8.88
CA VAL A 50 -10.85 -3.03 10.32
C VAL A 50 -11.56 -1.85 10.97
N PRO A 51 -12.61 -2.06 11.80
CA PRO A 51 -13.21 -0.97 12.55
C PRO A 51 -12.20 -0.29 13.47
N ILE A 52 -12.34 1.02 13.67
CA ILE A 52 -11.44 1.79 14.56
C ILE A 52 -11.42 1.25 16.00
N SER A 53 -12.50 0.65 16.46
CA SER A 53 -12.56 -0.04 17.77
C SER A 53 -11.45 -1.08 17.93
N ASP A 54 -11.11 -1.78 16.85
CA ASP A 54 -10.18 -2.91 16.83
C ASP A 54 -8.76 -2.51 16.40
N PHE A 55 -8.48 -1.21 16.29
CA PHE A 55 -7.17 -0.70 15.86
C PHE A 55 -6.02 -1.18 16.75
N GLU A 56 -6.22 -1.23 18.08
CA GLU A 56 -5.20 -1.75 18.98
C GLU A 56 -4.93 -3.24 18.74
N LEU A 57 -5.97 -4.04 18.50
CA LEU A 57 -5.82 -5.46 18.16
C LEU A 57 -5.07 -5.64 16.83
N LEU A 58 -5.41 -4.84 15.82
CA LEU A 58 -4.72 -4.83 14.53
C LEU A 58 -3.22 -4.57 14.71
N CYS A 59 -2.86 -3.51 15.44
CA CYS A 59 -1.47 -3.13 15.67
C CYS A 59 -0.68 -4.14 16.52
N MET A 60 -1.37 -4.94 17.34
CA MET A 60 -0.75 -6.02 18.13
C MET A 60 -0.72 -7.37 17.38
N GLY A 61 -0.91 -7.38 16.06
CA GLY A 61 -0.88 -8.60 15.25
C GLY A 61 -2.06 -9.55 15.46
N LYS A 62 -3.15 -9.05 16.06
CA LYS A 62 -4.39 -9.80 16.33
C LYS A 62 -5.54 -9.39 15.40
N GLY A 63 -5.22 -8.67 14.34
CA GLY A 63 -6.16 -8.27 13.29
C GLY A 63 -6.44 -9.39 12.28
N PRO A 64 -7.12 -9.05 11.18
CA PRO A 64 -7.40 -9.98 10.10
C PRO A 64 -6.12 -10.55 9.50
N GLN A 65 -6.11 -11.85 9.27
CA GLN A 65 -5.00 -12.59 8.67
C GLN A 65 -5.32 -12.96 7.21
N PHE A 66 -4.31 -13.41 6.47
CA PHE A 66 -4.44 -13.80 5.06
C PHE A 66 -3.84 -15.19 4.86
N ALA A 67 -4.60 -16.05 4.19
CA ALA A 67 -4.17 -17.40 3.87
C ALA A 67 -2.95 -17.36 2.92
N VAL A 68 -1.80 -17.81 3.41
CA VAL A 68 -0.52 -17.71 2.71
C VAL A 68 -0.56 -18.35 1.32
N HIS A 69 -1.18 -19.52 1.18
CA HIS A 69 -1.29 -20.25 -0.09
C HIS A 69 -2.12 -19.49 -1.15
N SER A 70 -3.10 -18.68 -0.71
CA SER A 70 -4.00 -17.96 -1.62
C SER A 70 -3.43 -16.68 -2.18
N VAL A 71 -2.45 -16.09 -1.48
CA VAL A 71 -1.99 -14.72 -1.77
C VAL A 71 -0.51 -14.62 -2.10
N SER A 72 0.25 -15.68 -1.85
CA SER A 72 1.72 -15.65 -2.07
C SER A 72 2.15 -16.19 -3.44
N PHE A 73 1.27 -16.88 -4.17
CA PHE A 73 1.57 -17.48 -5.48
C PHE A 73 2.80 -18.42 -5.46
N VAL A 74 3.06 -19.07 -4.35
CA VAL A 74 4.16 -20.01 -4.15
C VAL A 74 3.58 -21.42 -4.20
N PRO A 75 3.98 -22.25 -5.19
CA PRO A 75 3.38 -23.59 -5.42
C PRO A 75 3.53 -24.57 -4.26
N GLU A 76 4.54 -24.37 -3.42
CA GLU A 76 4.86 -25.24 -2.28
C GLU A 76 3.93 -25.01 -1.09
N LEU A 77 3.18 -23.88 -1.08
CA LEU A 77 2.26 -23.55 0.00
C LEU A 77 0.89 -24.21 -0.21
N SER A 78 0.30 -24.65 0.87
CA SER A 78 -0.95 -25.40 0.89
C SER A 78 -2.00 -24.75 1.80
N PRO A 79 -3.29 -25.12 1.70
CA PRO A 79 -4.32 -24.70 2.65
C PRO A 79 -4.09 -25.11 4.10
N ALA A 80 -3.13 -26.03 4.37
CA ALA A 80 -2.78 -26.47 5.71
C ALA A 80 -1.74 -25.56 6.39
N ASP A 81 -1.09 -24.67 5.61
CA ASP A 81 -0.14 -23.71 6.14
C ASP A 81 -0.85 -22.59 6.91
N SER A 82 -0.15 -22.02 7.90
CA SER A 82 -0.68 -20.97 8.75
C SER A 82 -0.92 -19.67 7.96
N ASP A 83 -1.85 -18.85 8.45
CA ASP A 83 -2.13 -17.55 7.87
C ASP A 83 -1.01 -16.54 8.15
N GLN A 84 -0.87 -15.58 7.24
CA GLN A 84 0.03 -14.44 7.38
C GLN A 84 -0.60 -13.33 8.21
N ILE A 85 0.23 -12.69 9.03
CA ILE A 85 -0.16 -11.55 9.87
C ILE A 85 0.37 -10.27 9.23
N PRO A 86 -0.49 -9.36 8.74
CA PRO A 86 -0.09 -8.02 8.33
C PRO A 86 0.10 -7.15 9.57
N LEU A 87 1.33 -6.80 9.89
CA LEU A 87 1.67 -5.92 11.00
C LEU A 87 1.80 -4.48 10.50
N PRO A 88 0.93 -3.54 10.95
CA PRO A 88 0.92 -2.16 10.47
C PRO A 88 2.21 -1.40 10.80
N ASP A 89 2.69 -0.65 9.83
CA ASP A 89 3.77 0.32 9.99
C ASP A 89 3.16 1.71 10.22
N LEU A 90 3.11 2.14 11.48
CA LEU A 90 2.46 3.39 11.88
C LEU A 90 3.11 4.65 11.28
N ASP A 91 4.34 4.58 10.76
CA ASP A 91 4.97 5.70 10.07
C ASP A 91 4.33 5.96 8.69
N SER A 92 3.59 4.97 8.17
CA SER A 92 2.84 5.07 6.91
C SER A 92 1.35 5.40 7.09
N LEU A 93 0.89 5.64 8.33
CA LEU A 93 -0.53 5.84 8.63
C LEU A 93 -1.01 7.22 8.16
N VAL A 94 -2.00 7.21 7.27
CA VAL A 94 -2.60 8.43 6.72
C VAL A 94 -4.13 8.34 6.74
N ILE A 95 -4.81 9.47 6.97
CA ILE A 95 -6.25 9.58 6.74
C ILE A 95 -6.45 9.77 5.24
N CYS A 96 -7.37 9.02 4.64
CA CYS A 96 -7.64 9.10 3.21
C CYS A 96 -8.19 10.48 2.83
N PRO A 97 -7.55 11.25 1.95
CA PRO A 97 -8.01 12.59 1.60
C PRO A 97 -9.34 12.62 0.83
N TRP A 98 -9.69 11.52 0.16
CA TRP A 98 -10.95 11.38 -0.60
C TRP A 98 -12.12 10.84 0.25
N ASP A 99 -11.84 10.23 1.42
CA ASP A 99 -12.84 9.74 2.38
C ASP A 99 -12.24 9.76 3.78
N THR A 100 -12.45 10.83 4.51
CA THR A 100 -11.90 11.03 5.86
C THR A 100 -12.49 10.08 6.92
N SER A 101 -13.52 9.31 6.59
CA SER A 101 -14.01 8.23 7.46
C SER A 101 -13.09 7.00 7.44
N CYS A 102 -12.09 6.97 6.56
CA CYS A 102 -11.14 5.90 6.38
C CYS A 102 -9.70 6.36 6.63
N ALA A 103 -8.87 5.48 7.14
CA ALA A 103 -7.43 5.64 7.20
C ALA A 103 -6.74 4.44 6.54
N TRP A 104 -5.57 4.71 5.98
CA TRP A 104 -4.73 3.73 5.29
C TRP A 104 -3.40 3.59 6.00
N VAL A 105 -2.93 2.36 6.13
CA VAL A 105 -1.60 2.06 6.69
C VAL A 105 -0.99 0.89 5.92
N PHE A 106 0.29 0.99 5.57
CA PHE A 106 1.01 -0.15 5.02
C PHE A 106 1.41 -1.14 6.11
N ALA A 107 1.45 -2.43 5.76
CA ALA A 107 1.80 -3.50 6.66
C ALA A 107 2.96 -4.33 6.13
N ASP A 108 3.78 -4.80 7.05
CA ASP A 108 4.77 -5.83 6.80
C ASP A 108 4.17 -7.20 7.12
N LEU A 109 4.36 -8.16 6.23
CA LEU A 109 3.84 -9.50 6.47
C LEU A 109 4.76 -10.30 7.39
N TRP A 110 4.14 -10.96 8.35
CA TRP A 110 4.76 -11.95 9.23
C TRP A 110 4.11 -13.32 9.01
N TRP A 111 4.93 -14.35 9.05
CA TRP A 111 4.50 -15.73 8.91
C TRP A 111 5.33 -16.63 9.83
N GLU A 112 4.66 -17.47 10.61
CA GLU A 112 5.31 -18.35 11.60
C GLU A 112 6.30 -17.61 12.52
N ASP A 113 5.86 -16.47 13.06
CA ASP A 113 6.62 -15.60 13.96
C ASP A 113 7.91 -14.99 13.37
N SER A 114 8.00 -14.93 12.04
CA SER A 114 9.12 -14.33 11.32
C SER A 114 8.63 -13.34 10.27
N PRO A 115 9.43 -12.30 9.92
CA PRO A 115 9.14 -11.50 8.74
C PRO A 115 9.03 -12.39 7.51
N TYR A 116 7.95 -12.28 6.75
CA TYR A 116 7.74 -13.09 5.57
C TYR A 116 8.72 -12.69 4.46
N ASN A 117 9.65 -13.60 4.14
CA ASN A 117 10.79 -13.30 3.24
C ASN A 117 10.39 -12.96 1.81
N ILE A 118 9.21 -13.39 1.36
CA ILE A 118 8.70 -13.15 0.00
C ILE A 118 7.89 -11.84 -0.05
N CYS A 119 7.62 -11.18 1.07
CA CYS A 119 6.95 -9.89 1.09
C CYS A 119 7.81 -8.82 0.41
N PRO A 120 7.36 -8.18 -0.70
CA PRO A 120 8.14 -7.18 -1.43
C PRO A 120 8.56 -5.99 -0.55
N ARG A 121 7.68 -5.55 0.35
CA ARG A 121 7.97 -4.44 1.26
C ARG A 121 9.07 -4.81 2.27
N SER A 122 9.01 -5.99 2.85
CA SER A 122 10.04 -6.49 3.76
C SER A 122 11.38 -6.68 3.06
N LEU A 123 11.37 -7.13 1.79
CA LEU A 123 12.57 -7.22 0.96
C LEU A 123 13.17 -5.83 0.73
N LEU A 124 12.36 -4.86 0.32
CA LEU A 124 12.82 -3.48 0.10
C LEU A 124 13.44 -2.88 1.37
N LYS A 125 12.80 -3.04 2.52
CA LYS A 125 13.33 -2.57 3.81
C LYS A 125 14.73 -3.16 4.11
N ARG A 126 14.92 -4.46 3.85
CA ARG A 126 16.24 -5.10 4.01
C ARG A 126 17.27 -4.49 3.09
N VAL A 127 16.96 -4.37 1.79
CA VAL A 127 17.90 -3.80 0.81
C VAL A 127 18.27 -2.36 1.17
N VAL A 128 17.31 -1.53 1.58
CA VAL A 128 17.58 -0.15 2.00
C VAL A 128 18.49 -0.13 3.23
N LYS A 129 18.24 -1.01 4.21
CA LYS A 129 19.07 -1.14 5.41
C LYS A 129 20.50 -1.56 5.06
N ASP A 130 20.65 -2.64 4.28
CA ASP A 130 21.97 -3.17 3.88
C ASP A 130 22.78 -2.12 3.08
N THR A 131 22.08 -1.32 2.26
CA THR A 131 22.67 -0.22 1.50
C THR A 131 23.16 0.89 2.43
N ALA A 132 22.37 1.24 3.44
CA ALA A 132 22.75 2.25 4.43
C ALA A 132 23.95 1.81 5.29
N GLU A 133 24.04 0.53 5.64
CA GLU A 133 25.19 -0.04 6.36
C GLU A 133 26.50 0.04 5.54
N GLN A 134 26.39 0.10 4.22
CA GLN A 134 27.51 0.34 3.30
C GLN A 134 27.82 1.82 3.07
N GLY A 135 27.11 2.74 3.74
CA GLY A 135 27.31 4.19 3.64
C GLY A 135 26.58 4.87 2.48
N TYR A 136 25.64 4.19 1.82
CA TYR A 136 24.85 4.76 0.73
C TYR A 136 23.44 5.13 1.19
N SER A 137 22.85 6.14 0.54
CA SER A 137 21.42 6.49 0.66
C SER A 137 20.70 6.16 -0.63
N VAL A 138 19.50 5.57 -0.51
CA VAL A 138 18.65 5.23 -1.65
C VAL A 138 17.67 6.38 -1.89
N TYR A 139 17.65 6.89 -3.13
CA TYR A 139 16.65 7.85 -3.61
C TYR A 139 15.90 7.24 -4.78
N ALA A 140 14.59 7.35 -4.78
CA ALA A 140 13.75 6.85 -5.86
C ALA A 140 12.71 7.91 -6.24
N GLY A 141 12.53 8.14 -7.55
CA GLY A 141 11.41 8.87 -8.12
C GLY A 141 10.35 7.88 -8.57
N ILE A 142 9.07 8.21 -8.36
CA ILE A 142 7.95 7.44 -8.83
C ILE A 142 7.25 8.26 -9.91
N GLU A 143 7.13 7.69 -11.09
CA GLU A 143 6.51 8.32 -12.27
C GLU A 143 5.22 7.58 -12.61
N PRO A 144 4.07 7.93 -11.97
CA PRO A 144 2.81 7.29 -12.27
C PRO A 144 2.29 7.76 -13.63
N GLU A 145 1.98 6.80 -14.49
CA GLU A 145 1.34 7.06 -15.79
C GLU A 145 -0.14 6.67 -15.72
N PHE A 146 -1.01 7.57 -16.21
CA PHE A 146 -2.44 7.31 -16.24
C PHE A 146 -3.10 8.03 -17.43
N ILE A 147 -4.26 7.52 -17.84
CA ILE A 147 -5.11 8.12 -18.85
C ILE A 147 -6.44 8.46 -18.20
N VAL A 148 -6.84 9.75 -18.28
CA VAL A 148 -8.18 10.16 -17.82
C VAL A 148 -9.21 9.75 -18.86
N MET A 149 -10.23 9.01 -18.42
CA MET A 149 -11.30 8.48 -19.25
C MET A 149 -12.65 9.05 -18.81
N LYS A 150 -13.57 9.19 -19.76
CA LYS A 150 -15.00 9.45 -19.51
C LYS A 150 -15.84 8.35 -20.13
N TRP A 151 -17.07 8.23 -19.70
CA TRP A 151 -18.03 7.31 -20.29
C TRP A 151 -18.88 8.05 -21.34
N GLU A 152 -18.90 7.53 -22.58
CA GLU A 152 -19.80 7.96 -23.64
C GLU A 152 -20.48 6.73 -24.25
N ASP A 153 -21.80 6.74 -24.33
CA ASP A 153 -22.60 5.66 -24.89
C ASP A 153 -22.29 4.26 -24.32
N GLY A 154 -21.95 4.21 -23.01
CA GLY A 154 -21.59 2.97 -22.32
C GLY A 154 -20.20 2.44 -22.62
N GLN A 155 -19.34 3.23 -23.27
CA GLN A 155 -17.96 2.89 -23.55
C GLN A 155 -16.99 3.90 -22.89
N PRO A 156 -15.82 3.43 -22.38
CA PRO A 156 -14.79 4.32 -21.90
C PRO A 156 -14.07 4.97 -23.09
N VAL A 157 -14.10 6.30 -23.14
CA VAL A 157 -13.37 7.10 -24.13
C VAL A 157 -12.39 8.04 -23.42
N LYS A 158 -11.35 8.52 -24.08
CA LYS A 158 -10.47 9.52 -23.50
C LYS A 158 -11.27 10.76 -23.09
N ALA A 159 -11.08 11.25 -21.88
CA ALA A 159 -11.79 12.43 -21.37
C ALA A 159 -11.33 13.72 -22.05
N ILE A 160 -10.09 13.71 -22.54
CA ILE A 160 -9.43 14.86 -23.18
C ILE A 160 -9.18 14.50 -24.62
N ASP A 161 -9.78 15.29 -25.55
CA ASP A 161 -9.55 15.15 -26.98
C ASP A 161 -8.22 15.76 -27.41
N ASP A 162 -7.71 15.26 -28.50
CA ASP A 162 -6.40 15.52 -29.04
C ASP A 162 -6.21 17.00 -29.41
N ASP A 163 -5.19 17.64 -28.92
CA ASP A 163 -4.73 19.01 -29.11
C ASP A 163 -5.56 20.08 -28.38
N PRO A 164 -5.21 20.38 -27.10
CA PRO A 164 -5.82 21.49 -26.35
C PRO A 164 -5.69 22.85 -27.03
N ARG A 165 -4.83 22.97 -28.03
CA ARG A 165 -4.61 24.21 -28.80
C ARG A 165 -5.57 24.37 -29.96
N GLY A 166 -6.52 23.43 -30.17
CA GLY A 166 -7.67 23.60 -31.08
C GLY A 166 -7.34 23.87 -32.57
N GLY A 167 -6.20 23.44 -33.02
CA GLY A 167 -5.69 23.85 -34.32
C GLY A 167 -5.44 22.73 -35.32
N GLY A 168 -6.45 21.99 -35.73
CA GLY A 168 -6.35 21.18 -36.93
C GLY A 168 -5.89 19.73 -36.70
N VAL A 169 -6.20 18.92 -37.70
CA VAL A 169 -5.94 17.48 -37.77
C VAL A 169 -4.44 17.20 -37.69
N ARG A 170 -3.89 17.11 -36.51
CA ARG A 170 -2.62 16.40 -36.31
C ARG A 170 -2.91 14.92 -36.22
N PRO A 171 -2.11 14.05 -36.90
CA PRO A 171 -2.22 12.62 -36.68
C PRO A 171 -2.11 12.37 -35.20
N ARG A 172 -3.03 11.56 -34.62
CA ARG A 172 -3.05 11.17 -33.22
C ARG A 172 -1.65 10.68 -32.83
N ARG A 173 -0.84 11.55 -32.28
CA ARG A 173 0.35 11.10 -31.57
C ARG A 173 -0.16 10.38 -30.33
N GLN A 174 0.18 9.14 -30.20
CA GLN A 174 0.09 8.52 -28.87
C GLN A 174 0.92 9.40 -27.95
N ALA A 175 0.26 10.15 -27.09
CA ALA A 175 0.93 10.87 -26.01
C ALA A 175 1.46 9.81 -25.05
N PHE A 176 2.68 9.43 -25.26
CA PHE A 176 3.46 8.78 -24.22
C PHE A 176 3.84 9.90 -23.25
N GLY A 177 3.83 9.62 -21.93
CA GLY A 177 4.03 10.58 -20.86
C GLY A 177 5.35 11.36 -20.82
N TYR A 178 6.02 11.47 -21.95
CA TYR A 178 7.27 12.23 -22.13
C TYR A 178 7.07 13.63 -22.71
N ASP A 179 5.83 13.97 -23.08
CA ASP A 179 5.53 15.31 -23.57
C ASP A 179 4.95 16.15 -22.42
N VAL A 180 5.83 16.85 -21.72
CA VAL A 180 5.48 17.70 -20.56
C VAL A 180 4.48 18.78 -20.94
N GLU A 181 4.62 19.36 -22.14
CA GLU A 181 3.71 20.37 -22.69
C GLU A 181 2.29 19.81 -22.84
N TYR A 182 2.19 18.57 -23.30
CA TYR A 182 0.93 17.89 -23.48
C TYR A 182 0.28 17.48 -22.15
N SER A 183 1.08 17.08 -21.17
CA SER A 183 0.60 16.64 -19.86
C SER A 183 0.00 17.79 -19.04
N ILE A 184 0.59 18.98 -19.09
CA ILE A 184 0.14 20.16 -18.32
C ILE A 184 -1.11 20.77 -18.95
N ASP A 185 -1.10 21.00 -20.25
CA ASP A 185 -2.22 21.62 -20.95
C ASP A 185 -3.46 20.73 -21.02
N SER A 186 -3.28 19.41 -20.96
CA SER A 186 -4.38 18.45 -21.02
C SER A 186 -5.08 18.22 -19.68
N MET A 187 -4.47 18.58 -18.56
CA MET A 187 -5.10 18.42 -17.24
C MET A 187 -6.15 19.48 -16.92
N GLY A 188 -6.25 20.55 -17.71
CA GLY A 188 -7.35 21.52 -17.59
C GLY A 188 -7.41 22.29 -16.26
N PHE A 189 -6.25 22.51 -15.62
CA PHE A 189 -6.13 23.33 -14.42
C PHE A 189 -6.06 24.81 -14.73
#